data_d7bb0b2af93fd262b2cab2e7d137b667
#
_entry.id   d7bb0b2af93fd262b2cab2e7d137b667
#
_cell.length_a   1.000
_cell.length_b   1.000
_cell.length_c   1.000
_cell.angle_alpha   90.00
_cell.angle_beta   90.00
_cell.angle_gamma   90.00
#
_symmetry.space_group_name_H-M   'P 1'
#
loop_
_entity.id
_entity.type
_entity.pdbx_description
1 polymer ?
#
loop_
_entity_poly.entity_id
_entity_poly.type
_entity_poly.pdbx_seq_one_letter_code
_entity_poly.pdbx_strand_id
1 'polypeptide(L)'
;DDDLEGFDIYDLKTKGTSTTAPCVCRGIMKYFPKLAEMNIVRTWAGWIDITPDGVPVLGDCEEVPGLVTAYGFNAHGFGISPAIGYALSELIETGESSSIDISGLRYNRFKAKF
;
A
#
# COMPACT_ATOMS: atom_id res chain seq x y z
N ASP A 1 -22.32 -6.17 -10.02
CA ASP A 1 -22.46 -5.92 -8.57
C ASP A 1 -22.55 -7.21 -7.74
N ASP A 2 -22.54 -8.39 -8.39
CA ASP A 2 -22.71 -9.68 -7.72
C ASP A 2 -21.38 -10.36 -7.29
N ASP A 3 -20.23 -9.75 -7.59
CA ASP A 3 -18.92 -10.36 -7.35
C ASP A 3 -18.35 -10.19 -5.92
N LEU A 4 -19.08 -9.50 -5.05
CA LEU A 4 -18.66 -9.28 -3.66
C LEU A 4 -19.40 -10.16 -2.64
N GLU A 5 -20.45 -10.88 -3.05
CA GLU A 5 -21.13 -11.84 -2.17
C GLU A 5 -20.21 -13.08 -1.96
N GLY A 6 -19.65 -13.19 -0.78
CA GLY A 6 -18.78 -14.30 -0.39
C GLY A 6 -17.31 -13.95 -0.22
N PHE A 7 -16.97 -12.68 -0.23
CA PHE A 7 -15.61 -12.22 0.01
C PHE A 7 -15.28 -12.29 1.51
N ASP A 8 -14.80 -13.45 1.95
CA ASP A 8 -14.28 -13.60 3.31
C ASP A 8 -12.81 -13.17 3.35
N ILE A 9 -12.56 -11.99 3.93
CA ILE A 9 -11.21 -11.43 4.09
C ILE A 9 -10.28 -12.33 4.92
N TYR A 10 -10.84 -13.25 5.70
CA TYR A 10 -10.07 -14.17 6.53
C TYR A 10 -9.68 -15.47 5.81
N ASP A 11 -10.36 -15.83 4.70
CA ASP A 11 -10.04 -17.03 3.88
C ASP A 11 -9.27 -16.67 2.60
N LEU A 12 -8.65 -15.50 2.55
CA LEU A 12 -7.82 -15.05 1.42
C LEU A 12 -6.53 -15.87 1.33
N LYS A 13 -6.64 -17.04 0.76
CA LYS A 13 -5.46 -17.83 0.32
C LYS A 13 -4.91 -17.18 -0.95
N THR A 14 -4.09 -16.15 -0.76
CA THR A 14 -3.38 -15.54 -1.87
C THR A 14 -2.37 -16.53 -2.44
N LYS A 15 -2.71 -17.09 -3.60
CA LYS A 15 -1.77 -17.90 -4.37
C LYS A 15 -1.11 -17.00 -5.41
N GLY A 16 0.20 -16.84 -5.31
CA GLY A 16 0.97 -16.26 -6.42
C GLY A 16 0.73 -17.09 -7.70
N THR A 17 0.81 -16.43 -8.86
CA THR A 17 0.75 -17.16 -10.14
C THR A 17 1.95 -18.10 -10.27
N SER A 18 1.79 -19.21 -10.97
CA SER A 18 2.85 -20.20 -11.20
C SER A 18 4.12 -19.63 -11.84
N THR A 19 4.02 -18.45 -12.46
CA THR A 19 5.12 -17.75 -13.15
C THR A 19 5.82 -16.71 -12.27
N THR A 20 5.20 -16.27 -11.17
CA THR A 20 5.73 -15.16 -10.35
C THR A 20 7.05 -15.50 -9.67
N ALA A 21 7.12 -16.62 -8.95
CA ALA A 21 8.34 -17.02 -8.25
C ALA A 21 9.54 -17.25 -9.20
N PRO A 22 9.39 -18.00 -10.32
CA PRO A 22 10.47 -18.13 -11.32
C PRO A 22 10.90 -16.80 -11.93
N CYS A 23 9.98 -15.85 -12.12
CA CYS A 23 10.29 -14.53 -12.68
C CYS A 23 11.14 -13.70 -11.70
N VAL A 24 10.73 -13.68 -10.43
CA VAL A 24 11.49 -13.00 -9.36
C VAL A 24 12.88 -13.61 -9.20
N CYS A 25 12.99 -14.95 -9.18
CA CYS A 25 14.27 -15.63 -9.07
C CYS A 25 15.20 -15.28 -10.23
N ARG A 26 14.72 -15.28 -11.47
CA ARG A 26 15.51 -14.88 -12.63
C ARG A 26 15.99 -13.43 -12.53
N GLY A 27 15.13 -12.53 -12.05
CA GLY A 27 15.49 -11.14 -11.83
C GLY A 27 16.62 -11.00 -10.80
N ILE A 28 16.51 -11.68 -9.66
CA ILE A 28 17.53 -11.64 -8.59
C ILE A 28 18.85 -12.25 -9.08
N MET A 29 18.84 -13.42 -9.71
CA MET A 29 20.03 -14.12 -10.20
C MET A 29 20.81 -13.31 -11.25
N LYS A 30 20.14 -12.42 -11.98
CA LYS A 30 20.80 -11.51 -12.91
C LYS A 30 21.78 -10.56 -12.20
N TYR A 31 21.43 -10.09 -11.01
CA TYR A 31 22.24 -9.16 -10.22
C TYR A 31 23.14 -9.87 -9.20
N PHE A 32 22.70 -11.03 -8.73
CA PHE A 32 23.37 -11.84 -7.72
C PHE A 32 23.51 -13.30 -8.18
N PRO A 33 24.43 -13.61 -9.13
CA PRO A 33 24.54 -14.95 -9.73
C PRO A 33 24.74 -16.09 -8.72
N LYS A 34 25.41 -15.83 -7.60
CA LYS A 34 25.61 -16.83 -6.54
C LYS A 34 24.30 -17.33 -5.90
N LEU A 35 23.22 -16.57 -6.02
CA LEU A 35 21.91 -17.00 -5.52
C LEU A 35 21.28 -18.11 -6.38
N ALA A 36 21.84 -18.45 -7.55
CA ALA A 36 21.37 -19.58 -8.36
C ALA A 36 21.50 -20.93 -7.65
N GLU A 37 22.38 -21.05 -6.67
CA GLU A 37 22.61 -22.25 -5.88
C GLU A 37 21.67 -22.37 -4.67
N MET A 38 20.87 -21.33 -4.38
CA MET A 38 19.97 -21.31 -3.22
C MET A 38 18.66 -22.06 -3.50
N ASN A 39 18.12 -22.70 -2.47
CA ASN A 39 16.82 -23.32 -2.52
C ASN A 39 15.74 -22.33 -2.08
N ILE A 40 14.61 -22.30 -2.80
CA ILE A 40 13.43 -21.57 -2.39
C ILE A 40 12.75 -22.35 -1.27
N VAL A 41 12.70 -21.81 -0.08
CA VAL A 41 12.07 -22.44 1.08
C VAL A 41 10.56 -22.21 1.08
N ARG A 42 10.13 -21.00 0.68
CA ARG A 42 8.72 -20.61 0.69
C ARG A 42 8.46 -19.47 -0.29
N THR A 43 7.27 -19.49 -0.89
CA THR A 43 6.71 -18.36 -1.65
C THR A 43 5.31 -18.05 -1.14
N TRP A 44 4.95 -16.79 -1.18
CA TRP A 44 3.59 -16.31 -0.86
C TRP A 44 3.25 -15.10 -1.72
N ALA A 45 1.99 -14.76 -1.74
CA ALA A 45 1.49 -13.54 -2.36
C ALA A 45 0.60 -12.79 -1.37
N GLY A 46 0.34 -11.52 -1.63
CA GLY A 46 -0.52 -10.66 -0.85
C GLY A 46 -1.31 -9.71 -1.75
N TRP A 47 -2.38 -9.18 -1.22
CA TRP A 47 -3.13 -8.11 -1.86
C TRP A 47 -2.38 -6.80 -1.72
N ILE A 48 -2.49 -5.96 -2.75
CA ILE A 48 -1.94 -4.61 -2.77
C ILE A 48 -3.11 -3.65 -2.88
N ASP A 49 -3.21 -2.73 -1.94
CA ASP A 49 -4.16 -1.62 -1.97
C ASP A 49 -3.62 -0.55 -2.93
N ILE A 50 -4.35 -0.34 -4.04
CA ILE A 50 -3.91 0.54 -5.13
C ILE A 50 -4.91 1.68 -5.29
N THR A 51 -4.42 2.92 -5.26
CA THR A 51 -5.20 4.11 -5.62
C THR A 51 -5.17 4.35 -7.13
N PRO A 52 -6.22 4.99 -7.71
CA PRO A 52 -6.29 5.23 -9.15
C PRO A 52 -5.14 6.08 -9.71
N ASP A 53 -4.55 6.95 -8.90
CA ASP A 53 -3.44 7.83 -9.28
C ASP A 53 -2.06 7.31 -8.85
N GLY A 54 -2.00 6.15 -8.18
CA GLY A 54 -0.76 5.58 -7.69
C GLY A 54 -0.15 6.31 -6.49
N VAL A 55 -0.89 7.24 -5.86
CA VAL A 55 -0.42 8.06 -4.74
C VAL A 55 -1.26 7.74 -3.49
N PRO A 56 -0.66 7.56 -2.30
CA PRO A 56 -1.41 7.22 -1.09
C PRO A 56 -2.43 8.28 -0.70
N VAL A 57 -3.45 7.87 0.04
CA VAL A 57 -4.40 8.76 0.69
C VAL A 57 -3.98 8.95 2.14
N LEU A 58 -3.77 10.22 2.52
CA LEU A 58 -3.38 10.62 3.87
C LEU A 58 -4.20 11.84 4.30
N GLY A 59 -4.62 11.87 5.53
CA GLY A 59 -5.22 13.05 6.13
C GLY A 59 -6.55 12.82 6.81
N ASP A 60 -7.17 13.91 7.20
CA ASP A 60 -8.48 13.96 7.83
C ASP A 60 -9.60 13.64 6.84
N CYS A 61 -10.65 13.03 7.34
CA CYS A 61 -11.86 12.73 6.60
C CYS A 61 -12.91 13.82 6.88
N GLU A 62 -13.25 14.61 5.86
CA GLU A 62 -14.21 15.71 6.01
C GLU A 62 -15.61 15.23 6.42
N GLU A 63 -16.00 14.02 5.98
CA GLU A 63 -17.32 13.44 6.28
C GLU A 63 -17.42 12.89 7.71
N VAL A 64 -16.28 12.59 8.33
CA VAL A 64 -16.23 11.99 9.68
C VAL A 64 -15.23 12.75 10.53
N PRO A 65 -15.67 13.80 11.25
CA PRO A 65 -14.78 14.59 12.11
C PRO A 65 -13.99 13.72 13.10
N GLY A 66 -12.68 13.94 13.17
CA GLY A 66 -11.76 13.18 14.02
C GLY A 66 -11.25 11.87 13.43
N LEU A 67 -11.74 11.46 12.25
CA LEU A 67 -11.15 10.33 11.53
C LEU A 67 -9.96 10.80 10.71
N VAL A 68 -8.79 10.23 10.98
CA VAL A 68 -7.58 10.38 10.16
C VAL A 68 -7.32 9.06 9.43
N THR A 69 -7.05 9.15 8.14
CA THR A 69 -6.88 7.98 7.25
C THR A 69 -5.49 7.92 6.66
N ALA A 70 -4.99 6.70 6.46
CA ALA A 70 -3.75 6.41 5.76
C ALA A 70 -3.88 5.07 5.03
N TYR A 71 -4.02 5.10 3.69
CA TYR A 71 -4.21 3.89 2.88
C TYR A 71 -3.76 4.10 1.43
N GLY A 72 -3.84 3.02 0.63
CA GLY A 72 -3.49 3.08 -0.79
C GLY A 72 -1.99 3.27 -1.04
N PHE A 73 -1.15 2.60 -0.28
CA PHE A 73 0.31 2.77 -0.36
C PHE A 73 0.98 2.13 -1.58
N ASN A 74 0.22 1.48 -2.45
CA ASN A 74 0.68 0.97 -3.75
C ASN A 74 1.97 0.10 -3.65
N ALA A 75 2.04 -0.77 -2.64
CA ALA A 75 3.19 -1.62 -2.29
C ALA A 75 4.45 -0.87 -1.79
N HIS A 76 4.41 0.43 -1.55
CA HIS A 76 5.56 1.22 -1.09
C HIS A 76 5.48 1.62 0.40
N GLY A 77 4.41 1.22 1.11
CA GLY A 77 4.11 1.65 2.47
C GLY A 77 5.23 1.40 3.47
N PHE A 78 5.94 0.28 3.37
CA PHE A 78 7.02 -0.05 4.30
C PHE A 78 8.13 1.01 4.31
N GLY A 79 8.61 1.40 3.12
CA GLY A 79 9.73 2.36 2.99
C GLY A 79 9.37 3.77 3.44
N ILE A 80 8.12 4.19 3.27
CA ILE A 80 7.67 5.56 3.59
C ILE A 80 6.97 5.68 4.94
N SER A 81 6.73 4.56 5.64
CA SER A 81 5.98 4.53 6.90
C SER A 81 6.51 5.45 8.00
N PRO A 82 7.82 5.66 8.22
CA PRO A 82 8.30 6.57 9.25
C PRO A 82 7.91 8.02 8.97
N ALA A 83 8.06 8.48 7.72
CA ALA A 83 7.70 9.84 7.32
C ALA A 83 6.19 10.08 7.42
N ILE A 84 5.38 9.09 7.00
CA ILE A 84 3.93 9.15 7.10
C ILE A 84 3.47 9.16 8.55
N GLY A 85 4.02 8.29 9.40
CA GLY A 85 3.71 8.27 10.82
C GLY A 85 3.99 9.61 11.50
N TYR A 86 5.10 10.25 11.13
CA TYR A 86 5.46 11.56 11.64
C TYR A 86 4.46 12.64 11.18
N ALA A 87 4.17 12.70 9.88
CA ALA A 87 3.20 13.66 9.33
C ALA A 87 1.80 13.53 9.95
N LEU A 88 1.34 12.29 10.14
CA LEU A 88 0.04 12.03 10.76
C LEU A 88 0.02 12.36 12.25
N SER A 89 1.14 12.18 12.98
CA SER A 89 1.21 12.59 14.38
C SER A 89 1.08 14.10 14.52
N GLU A 90 1.76 14.89 13.68
CA GLU A 90 1.60 16.34 13.65
C GLU A 90 0.15 16.74 13.33
N LEU A 91 -0.45 16.13 12.30
CA LEU A 91 -1.84 16.39 11.91
C LEU A 91 -2.82 16.13 13.07
N ILE A 92 -2.64 15.04 13.81
CA ILE A 92 -3.51 14.69 14.95
C ILE A 92 -3.32 15.65 16.11
N GLU A 93 -2.08 16.07 16.41
CA GLU A 93 -1.77 16.93 17.54
C GLU A 93 -2.11 18.40 17.30
N THR A 94 -1.85 18.89 16.10
CA THR A 94 -1.92 20.33 15.79
C THR A 94 -2.97 20.69 14.75
N GLY A 95 -3.56 19.72 14.07
CA GLY A 95 -4.51 19.92 12.99
C GLY A 95 -3.87 20.09 11.61
N GLU A 96 -2.54 20.11 11.53
CA GLU A 96 -1.80 20.23 10.27
C GLU A 96 -0.45 19.53 10.34
N SER A 97 0.07 19.08 9.21
CA SER A 97 1.43 18.56 9.11
C SER A 97 2.35 19.68 8.56
N SER A 98 3.24 20.16 9.42
CA SER A 98 4.15 21.27 9.11
C SER A 98 5.47 20.81 8.49
N SER A 99 5.91 19.59 8.82
CA SER A 99 7.18 19.02 8.37
C SER A 99 7.11 18.41 6.98
N ILE A 100 5.94 17.89 6.60
CA ILE A 100 5.71 17.23 5.32
C ILE A 100 4.38 17.74 4.76
N ASP A 101 4.40 18.33 3.58
CA ASP A 101 3.16 18.73 2.92
C ASP A 101 2.37 17.51 2.43
N ILE A 102 1.27 17.21 3.11
CA ILE A 102 0.33 16.14 2.77
C ILE A 102 -0.99 16.67 2.21
N SER A 103 -1.11 17.98 1.95
CA SER A 103 -2.35 18.63 1.51
C SER A 103 -2.91 18.04 0.21
N GLY A 104 -2.04 17.67 -0.72
CA GLY A 104 -2.39 17.04 -1.98
C GLY A 104 -2.73 15.52 -1.86
N LEU A 105 -2.61 14.93 -0.67
CA LEU A 105 -2.80 13.49 -0.46
C LEU A 105 -4.18 13.15 0.13
N ARG A 106 -5.02 14.14 0.41
CA ARG A 106 -6.35 13.94 0.98
C ARG A 106 -7.28 13.19 0.03
N TYR A 107 -8.23 12.45 0.58
CA TYR A 107 -9.24 11.70 -0.17
C TYR A 107 -10.07 12.59 -1.12
N ASN A 108 -10.36 13.84 -0.73
CA ASN A 108 -11.17 14.77 -1.50
C ASN A 108 -10.61 15.10 -2.90
N ARG A 109 -9.32 14.80 -3.18
CA ARG A 109 -8.74 14.94 -4.52
C ARG A 109 -9.44 14.09 -5.58
N PHE A 110 -10.17 13.06 -5.17
CA PHE A 110 -10.97 12.23 -6.07
C PHE A 110 -12.38 12.76 -6.32
N LYS A 111 -12.92 13.63 -5.44
CA LYS A 111 -14.30 14.14 -5.55
C LYS A 111 -14.53 15.02 -6.79
N ALA A 112 -13.51 15.64 -7.35
CA ALA A 112 -13.61 16.50 -8.52
C ALA A 112 -13.57 15.77 -9.86
N LYS A 113 -13.45 14.43 -9.86
CA LYS A 113 -13.27 13.63 -11.08
C LYS A 113 -14.45 12.68 -11.40
N PHE A 114 -15.52 12.71 -10.59
CA PHE A 114 -16.72 11.87 -10.78
C PHE A 114 -17.99 12.70 -10.76
#